data_707e56cf707909d2203fdabe92321340
#
_entry.id   707e56cf707909d2203fdabe92321340
#
_cell.length_a   1.000
_cell.length_b   1.000
_cell.length_c   1.000
_cell.angle_alpha   90.00
_cell.angle_beta   90.00
_cell.angle_gamma   90.00
#
_symmetry.space_group_name_H-M   'P 1'
#
loop_
_entity.id
_entity.type
_entity.pdbx_description
1 polymer ?
#
loop_
_entity_poly.entity_id
_entity_poly.type
_entity_poly.pdbx_seq_one_letter_code
_entity_poly.pdbx_strand_id
1 'polypeptide(L)'
;MSRTPDYSLLELASVREGDSVATTLANSVRYAQHAEALGFKRFWLAEHHNMEGISSSATSVLVGHIAGKTGSIRVGSGGVMLPNHPPLVIAEQFGTLECLYPGR
;
A
#
# COMPACT_ATOMS: atom_id res chain seq x y z
N MET A 1 17.20 -27.86 -5.28
CA MET A 1 16.81 -26.67 -6.08
C MET A 1 16.75 -25.46 -5.18
N SER A 2 17.44 -24.41 -5.52
CA SER A 2 17.31 -23.13 -4.80
C SER A 2 15.94 -22.53 -5.10
N ARG A 3 15.18 -22.20 -4.04
CA ARG A 3 13.94 -21.41 -4.20
C ARG A 3 14.32 -19.96 -4.48
N THR A 4 13.73 -19.39 -5.51
CA THR A 4 13.78 -17.94 -5.70
C THR A 4 13.04 -17.30 -4.52
N PRO A 5 13.65 -16.32 -3.82
CA PRO A 5 12.98 -15.65 -2.71
C PRO A 5 11.76 -14.87 -3.19
N ASP A 6 10.75 -14.80 -2.32
CA ASP A 6 9.62 -13.90 -2.54
C ASP A 6 10.05 -12.46 -2.24
N TYR A 7 9.77 -11.55 -3.14
CA TYR A 7 10.06 -10.13 -2.96
C TYR A 7 8.80 -9.35 -2.58
N SER A 8 8.98 -8.39 -1.70
CA SER A 8 7.97 -7.40 -1.33
C SER A 8 8.54 -6.01 -1.54
N LEU A 9 7.69 -5.05 -1.87
CA LEU A 9 8.05 -3.66 -2.04
C LEU A 9 7.37 -2.83 -0.97
N LEU A 10 8.12 -1.97 -0.28
CA LEU A 10 7.59 -0.99 0.66
C LEU A 10 7.51 0.37 -0.04
N GLU A 11 6.31 0.92 -0.09
CA GLU A 11 6.03 2.22 -0.69
C GLU A 11 5.72 3.26 0.38
N LEU A 12 6.44 4.36 0.36
CA LEU A 12 6.23 5.51 1.23
C LEU A 12 5.44 6.62 0.54
N ALA A 13 5.22 6.50 -0.75
CA ALA A 13 4.63 7.55 -1.59
C ALA A 13 5.39 8.89 -1.41
N SER A 14 6.69 8.84 -1.63
CA SER A 14 7.58 9.99 -1.47
C SER A 14 7.28 11.05 -2.52
N VAL A 15 7.00 12.26 -2.05
CA VAL A 15 6.71 13.41 -2.91
C VAL A 15 8.02 14.01 -3.38
N ARG A 16 8.28 13.95 -4.69
CA ARG A 16 9.47 14.55 -5.30
C ARG A 16 9.31 16.05 -5.42
N GLU A 17 10.43 16.76 -5.46
CA GLU A 17 10.41 18.18 -5.75
C GLU A 17 9.69 18.47 -7.07
N GLY A 18 8.74 19.40 -7.02
CA GLY A 18 7.89 19.75 -8.15
C GLY A 18 6.66 18.87 -8.38
N ASP A 19 6.55 17.73 -7.69
CA ASP A 19 5.37 16.86 -7.79
C ASP A 19 4.29 17.25 -6.80
N SER A 20 3.04 16.99 -7.17
CA SER A 20 1.89 17.05 -6.27
C SER A 20 1.70 15.72 -5.54
N VAL A 21 0.96 15.74 -4.43
CA VAL A 21 0.51 14.51 -3.76
C VAL A 21 -0.31 13.63 -4.73
N ALA A 22 -1.19 14.23 -5.52
CA ALA A 22 -2.00 13.50 -6.50
C ALA A 22 -1.13 12.75 -7.53
N THR A 23 -0.10 13.41 -8.06
CA THR A 23 0.86 12.79 -8.98
C THR A 23 1.62 11.64 -8.29
N THR A 24 2.06 11.85 -7.06
CA THR A 24 2.77 10.84 -6.27
C THR A 24 1.90 9.60 -6.05
N LEU A 25 0.64 9.77 -5.69
CA LEU A 25 -0.28 8.65 -5.47
C LEU A 25 -0.61 7.91 -6.78
N ALA A 26 -0.72 8.64 -7.90
CA ALA A 26 -0.85 8.01 -9.22
C ALA A 26 0.40 7.18 -9.58
N ASN A 27 1.58 7.67 -9.23
CA ASN A 27 2.82 6.92 -9.42
C ASN A 27 2.86 5.66 -8.54
N SER A 28 2.35 5.71 -7.31
CA SER A 28 2.27 4.52 -6.44
C SER A 28 1.44 3.41 -7.08
N VAL A 29 0.33 3.75 -7.76
CA VAL A 29 -0.45 2.78 -8.55
C VAL A 29 0.41 2.14 -9.64
N ARG A 30 1.16 2.95 -10.39
CA ARG A 30 2.03 2.46 -11.46
C ARG A 30 3.15 1.55 -10.91
N TYR A 31 3.72 1.89 -9.77
CA TYR A 31 4.73 1.04 -9.12
C TYR A 31 4.14 -0.30 -8.69
N ALA A 32 2.94 -0.31 -8.13
CA ALA A 32 2.26 -1.55 -7.74
C ALA A 32 1.97 -2.44 -8.97
N GLN A 33 1.49 -1.85 -10.05
CA GLN A 33 1.23 -2.56 -11.30
C GLN A 33 2.53 -3.11 -11.91
N HIS A 34 3.62 -2.35 -11.85
CA HIS A 34 4.93 -2.78 -12.32
C HIS A 34 5.50 -3.91 -11.45
N ALA A 35 5.41 -3.78 -10.14
CA ALA A 35 5.83 -4.82 -9.19
C ALA A 35 5.03 -6.12 -9.42
N GLU A 36 3.73 -6.01 -9.66
CA GLU A 36 2.87 -7.14 -10.01
C GLU A 36 3.34 -7.84 -11.29
N ALA A 37 3.62 -7.08 -12.33
CA ALA A 37 4.12 -7.61 -13.60
C ALA A 37 5.49 -8.30 -13.46
N LEU A 38 6.32 -7.86 -12.52
CA LEU A 38 7.62 -8.46 -12.23
C LEU A 38 7.54 -9.66 -11.28
N GLY A 39 6.34 -10.02 -10.79
CA GLY A 39 6.14 -11.16 -9.91
C GLY A 39 6.43 -10.90 -8.43
N PHE A 40 6.47 -9.64 -8.00
CA PHE A 40 6.56 -9.31 -6.57
C PHE A 40 5.33 -9.86 -5.84
N LYS A 41 5.55 -10.37 -4.63
CA LYS A 41 4.50 -11.01 -3.85
C LYS A 41 3.59 -10.00 -3.15
N ARG A 42 4.18 -8.94 -2.61
CA ARG A 42 3.48 -7.95 -1.79
C ARG A 42 3.89 -6.53 -2.13
N PHE A 43 2.94 -5.65 -2.01
CA PHE A 43 3.13 -4.20 -2.08
C PHE A 43 2.62 -3.62 -0.77
N TRP A 44 3.50 -3.05 0.03
CA TRP A 44 3.19 -2.54 1.36
C TRP A 44 3.21 -1.02 1.36
N LEU A 45 2.23 -0.45 2.02
CA LEU A 45 2.09 1.00 2.19
C LEU A 45 2.42 1.36 3.63
N ALA A 46 3.31 2.33 3.81
CA ALA A 46 3.68 2.84 5.12
C ALA A 46 2.58 3.75 5.70
N GLU A 47 2.68 4.05 6.98
CA GLU A 47 1.87 5.09 7.62
C GLU A 47 2.79 6.11 8.27
N HIS A 48 2.82 7.32 7.70
CA HIS A 48 3.54 8.48 8.24
C HIS A 48 2.61 9.68 8.29
N HIS A 49 2.72 10.50 9.33
CA HIS A 49 1.84 11.63 9.56
C HIS A 49 2.60 12.93 9.60
N ASN A 50 1.94 14.00 9.13
CA ASN A 50 2.44 15.37 9.19
C ASN A 50 3.83 15.55 8.54
N MET A 51 4.06 14.86 7.42
CA MET A 51 5.31 14.94 6.66
C MET A 51 5.02 15.40 5.23
N GLU A 52 5.59 16.54 4.82
CA GLU A 52 5.40 17.08 3.47
C GLU A 52 5.94 16.16 2.37
N GLY A 53 7.02 15.46 2.67
CA GLY A 53 7.72 14.60 1.71
C GLY A 53 7.16 13.18 1.57
N ILE A 54 6.13 12.81 2.35
CA ILE A 54 5.55 11.47 2.34
C ILE A 54 4.03 11.59 2.32
N SER A 55 3.39 11.01 1.31
CA SER A 55 1.93 11.06 1.17
C SER A 55 1.22 9.78 1.61
N SER A 56 1.95 8.75 2.05
CA SER A 56 1.36 7.53 2.62
C SER A 56 1.00 7.75 4.08
N SER A 57 -0.15 8.35 4.34
CA SER A 57 -0.66 8.64 5.68
C SER A 57 -1.96 7.88 5.99
N ALA A 58 -2.90 7.83 5.05
CA ALA A 58 -4.16 7.12 5.16
C ALA A 58 -4.01 5.69 4.60
N THR A 59 -3.31 4.84 5.32
CA THR A 59 -2.81 3.55 4.81
C THR A 59 -3.93 2.64 4.31
N SER A 60 -5.01 2.44 5.06
CA SER A 60 -6.11 1.56 4.65
C SER A 60 -6.83 2.07 3.39
N VAL A 61 -6.95 3.39 3.23
CA VAL A 61 -7.52 4.00 2.03
C VAL A 61 -6.65 3.69 0.82
N LEU A 62 -5.34 3.84 0.95
CA LEU A 62 -4.39 3.56 -0.12
C LEU A 62 -4.32 2.07 -0.45
N VAL A 63 -4.38 1.19 0.54
CA VAL A 63 -4.45 -0.26 0.32
C VAL A 63 -5.65 -0.61 -0.56
N GLY A 64 -6.83 -0.08 -0.26
CA GLY A 64 -8.02 -0.31 -1.07
C GLY A 64 -7.89 0.25 -2.49
N HIS A 65 -7.32 1.43 -2.63
CA HIS A 65 -7.11 2.04 -3.94
C HIS A 65 -6.14 1.23 -4.80
N ILE A 66 -5.01 0.80 -4.23
CA ILE A 66 -4.01 -0.02 -4.94
C ILE A 66 -4.57 -1.41 -5.28
N ALA A 67 -5.27 -2.04 -4.34
CA ALA A 67 -5.90 -3.35 -4.58
C ALA A 67 -6.89 -3.30 -5.75
N GLY A 68 -7.67 -2.22 -5.84
CA GLY A 68 -8.62 -2.00 -6.94
C GLY A 68 -7.97 -1.68 -8.30
N LYS A 69 -6.69 -1.35 -8.33
CA LYS A 69 -5.91 -1.04 -9.55
C LYS A 69 -4.94 -2.13 -9.96
N THR A 70 -4.88 -3.21 -9.21
CA THR A 70 -4.04 -4.38 -9.46
C THR A 70 -4.90 -5.64 -9.45
N GLY A 71 -4.36 -6.77 -9.90
CA GLY A 71 -5.14 -8.00 -10.08
C GLY A 71 -4.80 -9.12 -9.12
N SER A 72 -3.54 -9.29 -8.75
CA SER A 72 -3.06 -10.47 -8.04
C SER A 72 -2.08 -10.19 -6.91
N ILE A 73 -1.30 -9.11 -6.98
CA ILE A 73 -0.33 -8.78 -5.95
C ILE A 73 -1.03 -8.53 -4.60
N ARG A 74 -0.47 -9.06 -3.52
CA ARG A 74 -1.00 -8.82 -2.19
C ARG A 74 -0.66 -7.38 -1.76
N VAL A 75 -1.65 -6.70 -1.18
CA VAL A 75 -1.50 -5.31 -0.74
C VAL A 75 -1.76 -5.23 0.76
N GLY A 76 -0.90 -4.55 1.48
CA GLY A 76 -1.05 -4.44 2.92
C GLY A 76 -0.34 -3.22 3.50
N SER A 77 -0.42 -3.10 4.81
CA SER A 77 0.28 -2.05 5.54
C SER A 77 1.66 -2.49 5.98
N GLY A 78 2.59 -1.57 5.90
CA GLY A 78 3.93 -1.78 6.40
C GLY A 78 4.43 -0.58 7.21
N GLY A 79 3.74 -0.30 8.34
CA GLY A 79 2.59 -0.92 8.99
C GLY A 79 1.48 0.05 9.33
N VAL A 80 0.55 -0.44 10.15
CA VAL A 80 -0.47 0.42 10.79
C VAL A 80 0.08 0.96 12.10
N MET A 81 -0.01 2.26 12.29
CA MET A 81 0.36 2.93 13.56
C MET A 81 -0.77 2.78 14.58
N LEU A 82 -0.88 1.61 15.22
CA LEU A 82 -1.97 1.28 16.13
C LEU A 82 -2.22 2.30 17.25
N PRO A 83 -1.20 3.01 17.79
CA PRO A 83 -1.46 4.07 18.77
C PRO A 83 -2.36 5.20 18.27
N ASN A 84 -2.51 5.34 16.95
CA ASN A 84 -3.34 6.40 16.34
C ASN A 84 -4.77 5.91 16.01
N HIS A 85 -5.08 4.64 16.26
CA HIS A 85 -6.34 4.04 15.79
C HIS A 85 -6.99 3.19 16.86
N PRO A 86 -8.32 3.29 17.06
CA PRO A 86 -9.06 2.27 17.80
C PRO A 86 -8.89 0.89 17.12
N PRO A 87 -8.55 -0.16 17.86
CA PRO A 87 -8.35 -1.49 17.26
C PRO A 87 -9.55 -2.01 16.47
N LEU A 88 -10.77 -1.76 16.95
CA LEU A 88 -11.99 -2.14 16.27
C LEU A 88 -12.08 -1.52 14.87
N VAL A 89 -11.73 -0.24 14.74
CA VAL A 89 -11.79 0.48 13.45
C VAL A 89 -10.81 -0.13 12.45
N ILE A 90 -9.60 -0.47 12.88
CA ILE A 90 -8.61 -1.13 12.03
C ILE A 90 -9.11 -2.52 11.60
N ALA A 91 -9.66 -3.30 12.53
CA ALA A 91 -10.24 -4.61 12.20
C ALA A 91 -11.36 -4.50 11.16
N GLU A 92 -12.23 -3.49 11.30
CA GLU A 92 -13.32 -3.24 10.36
C GLU A 92 -12.79 -2.79 8.98
N GLN A 93 -11.80 -1.89 8.94
CA GLN A 93 -11.22 -1.42 7.67
C GLN A 93 -10.59 -2.57 6.89
N PHE A 94 -9.73 -3.35 7.53
CA PHE A 94 -9.05 -4.46 6.85
C PHE A 94 -9.97 -5.64 6.59
N GLY A 95 -10.96 -5.89 7.45
CA GLY A 95 -12.01 -6.86 7.19
C GLY A 95 -12.85 -6.49 5.97
N THR A 96 -13.18 -5.20 5.82
CA THR A 96 -13.87 -4.68 4.65
C THR A 96 -13.02 -4.85 3.38
N LEU A 97 -11.73 -4.55 3.46
CA LEU A 97 -10.80 -4.76 2.34
C LEU A 97 -10.74 -6.23 1.90
N GLU A 98 -10.74 -7.17 2.84
CA GLU A 98 -10.77 -8.60 2.52
C GLU A 98 -12.07 -8.99 1.80
N CYS A 99 -13.20 -8.41 2.20
CA CYS A 99 -14.49 -8.65 1.51
C CYS A 99 -14.51 -8.08 0.10
N LEU A 100 -13.90 -6.90 -0.11
CA LEU A 100 -13.84 -6.24 -1.42
C LEU A 100 -12.83 -6.91 -2.36
N TYR A 101 -11.71 -7.35 -1.80
CA TYR A 101 -10.58 -7.91 -2.54
C TYR A 101 -10.11 -9.23 -1.90
N PRO A 102 -10.91 -10.32 -2.01
CA PRO A 102 -10.61 -11.57 -1.31
C PRO A 102 -9.21 -12.12 -1.64
N GLY A 103 -8.47 -12.51 -0.60
CA GLY A 103 -7.15 -13.11 -0.73
C GLY A 103 -6.02 -12.13 -1.09
N ARG A 104 -6.30 -10.84 -1.05
CA ARG A 104 -5.36 -9.79 -1.46
C ARG A 104 -4.69 -9.12 -0.28
#